data_1e83dfc1a9ad4377444b9ccc9f658e8a
#
_entry.id   1e83dfc1a9ad4377444b9ccc9f658e8a
#
_cell.length_a   1.000
_cell.length_b   1.000
_cell.length_c   1.000
_cell.angle_alpha   90.00
_cell.angle_beta   90.00
_cell.angle_gamma   90.00
#
_symmetry.space_group_name_H-M   'P 1'
#
loop_
_entity.id
_entity.type
_entity.pdbx_description
1 polymer ?
#
loop_
_entity_poly.entity_id
_entity_poly.type
_entity_poly.pdbx_seq_one_letter_code
_entity_poly.pdbx_strand_id
1 'polypeptide(L)'
;MRRTEAAKQLGGFVREHRTDGGRRLRQAGIMLVVGAVGMAFGVPVAVASIGTTDGAPQLAGLLLGVGLAGLGLGIWRLVQGFRTREQSFDVHERGLTHRVAGTATLIPWQDIASVGARGEDGRPLAEARGMGFTCNIVLTDGRRIRIDTFTEDAQQLAVTTHCAVHLGQFPEGRGHRRTD
;
A
#
# COMPACT_ATOMS: atom_id res chain seq x y z
N MET A 1 21.60 -1.39 -5.35
CA MET A 1 22.05 -2.79 -5.20
C MET A 1 21.50 -3.62 -6.36
N ARG A 2 22.31 -4.40 -7.06
CA ARG A 2 21.85 -5.17 -8.22
C ARG A 2 21.20 -6.50 -7.78
N ARG A 3 20.19 -7.00 -8.52
CA ARG A 3 19.53 -8.30 -8.24
C ARG A 3 20.53 -9.46 -8.08
N THR A 4 21.64 -9.41 -8.81
CA THR A 4 22.71 -10.42 -8.75
C THR A 4 23.39 -10.52 -7.38
N GLU A 5 23.52 -9.42 -6.64
CA GLU A 5 24.10 -9.42 -5.29
C GLU A 5 23.13 -9.99 -4.25
N ALA A 6 21.83 -9.66 -4.37
CA ALA A 6 20.80 -10.25 -3.54
C ALA A 6 20.71 -11.78 -3.74
N ALA A 7 20.77 -12.23 -4.99
CA ALA A 7 20.76 -13.66 -5.31
C ALA A 7 21.96 -14.43 -4.73
N LYS A 8 23.14 -13.81 -4.66
CA LYS A 8 24.33 -14.43 -4.03
C LYS A 8 24.17 -14.64 -2.53
N GLN A 9 23.47 -13.73 -1.82
CA GLN A 9 23.31 -13.79 -0.38
C GLN A 9 22.06 -14.55 0.05
N LEU A 10 20.95 -14.39 -0.66
CA LEU A 10 19.64 -14.93 -0.29
C LEU A 10 19.23 -16.18 -1.10
N GLY A 11 20.09 -16.68 -1.98
CA GLY A 11 19.78 -17.84 -2.82
C GLY A 11 18.96 -17.50 -4.07
N GLY A 12 18.38 -18.51 -4.69
CA GLY A 12 17.60 -18.38 -5.93
C GLY A 12 16.44 -17.40 -5.80
N PHE A 13 16.15 -16.68 -6.89
CA PHE A 13 14.97 -15.83 -6.98
C PHE A 13 13.73 -16.72 -7.19
N VAL A 14 12.69 -16.47 -6.40
CA VAL A 14 11.42 -17.21 -6.47
C VAL A 14 10.36 -16.40 -7.19
N ARG A 15 10.06 -15.21 -6.67
CA ARG A 15 8.97 -14.36 -7.18
C ARG A 15 9.15 -12.91 -6.79
N GLU A 16 8.65 -12.01 -7.65
CA GLU A 16 8.53 -10.58 -7.39
C GLU A 16 7.08 -10.22 -7.12
N HIS A 17 6.86 -9.41 -6.09
CA HIS A 17 5.56 -8.81 -5.76
C HIS A 17 5.71 -7.30 -5.79
N ARG A 18 4.98 -6.64 -6.70
CA ARG A 18 5.02 -5.19 -6.87
C ARG A 18 3.84 -4.54 -6.15
N THR A 19 4.07 -3.38 -5.59
CA THR A 19 2.97 -2.57 -5.06
C THR A 19 2.41 -1.70 -6.17
N ASP A 20 1.09 -1.80 -6.41
CA ASP A 20 0.39 -0.99 -7.41
C ASP A 20 0.16 0.44 -6.88
N GLY A 21 1.16 1.28 -7.06
CA GLY A 21 1.07 2.71 -6.74
C GLY A 21 0.07 3.46 -7.63
N GLY A 22 -0.22 2.95 -8.84
CA GLY A 22 -1.15 3.57 -9.78
C GLY A 22 -2.58 3.56 -9.26
N ARG A 23 -3.01 2.47 -8.65
CA ARG A 23 -4.35 2.36 -8.04
C ARG A 23 -4.55 3.36 -6.89
N ARG A 24 -3.51 3.59 -6.07
CA ARG A 24 -3.55 4.62 -5.01
C ARG A 24 -3.64 6.03 -5.58
N LEU A 25 -2.84 6.34 -6.59
CA LEU A 25 -2.87 7.65 -7.27
C LEU A 25 -4.22 7.91 -7.93
N ARG A 26 -4.83 6.91 -8.56
CA ARG A 26 -6.17 7.02 -9.14
C ARG A 26 -7.23 7.34 -8.08
N GLN A 27 -7.18 6.67 -6.93
CA GLN A 27 -8.09 6.97 -5.81
C GLN A 27 -7.88 8.38 -5.25
N ALA A 28 -6.63 8.82 -5.10
CA ALA A 28 -6.30 10.19 -4.69
C ALA A 28 -6.84 11.21 -5.70
N GLY A 29 -6.69 10.94 -7.00
CA GLY A 29 -7.21 11.79 -8.06
C GLY A 29 -8.73 11.94 -7.99
N ILE A 30 -9.48 10.86 -7.80
CA ILE A 30 -10.94 10.92 -7.65
C ILE A 30 -11.33 11.78 -6.45
N MET A 31 -10.67 11.63 -5.29
CA MET A 31 -10.95 12.43 -4.10
C MET A 31 -10.64 13.91 -4.31
N LEU A 32 -9.54 14.24 -5.02
CA LEU A 32 -9.20 15.61 -5.35
C LEU A 32 -10.24 16.24 -6.29
N VAL A 33 -10.71 15.51 -7.29
CA VAL A 33 -11.77 15.98 -8.20
C VAL A 33 -13.05 16.25 -7.42
N VAL A 34 -13.50 15.31 -6.58
CA VAL A 34 -14.69 15.51 -5.73
C VAL A 34 -14.51 16.72 -4.81
N GLY A 35 -13.33 16.86 -4.22
CA GLY A 35 -13.01 18.03 -3.38
C GLY A 35 -13.04 19.36 -4.16
N ALA A 36 -12.45 19.40 -5.34
CA ALA A 36 -12.45 20.57 -6.20
C ALA A 36 -13.87 20.97 -6.66
N VAL A 37 -14.68 19.99 -7.07
CA VAL A 37 -16.08 20.20 -7.43
C VAL A 37 -16.88 20.73 -6.22
N GLY A 38 -16.71 20.13 -5.04
CA GLY A 38 -17.36 20.60 -3.81
C GLY A 38 -17.01 22.07 -3.49
N MET A 39 -15.76 22.46 -3.67
CA MET A 39 -15.32 23.85 -3.49
C MET A 39 -15.87 24.78 -4.58
N ALA A 40 -15.84 24.35 -5.84
CA ALA A 40 -16.31 25.16 -6.97
C ALA A 40 -17.81 25.53 -6.86
N PHE A 41 -18.62 24.65 -6.33
CA PHE A 41 -20.04 24.93 -6.07
C PHE A 41 -20.30 25.48 -4.67
N GLY A 42 -19.56 25.04 -3.66
CA GLY A 42 -19.76 25.45 -2.27
C GLY A 42 -19.41 26.91 -2.02
N VAL A 43 -18.34 27.43 -2.63
CA VAL A 43 -17.92 28.84 -2.45
C VAL A 43 -18.96 29.81 -3.02
N PRO A 44 -19.41 29.70 -4.28
CA PRO A 44 -20.44 30.59 -4.81
C PRO A 44 -21.76 30.55 -4.01
N VAL A 45 -22.20 29.36 -3.61
CA VAL A 45 -23.43 29.20 -2.80
C VAL A 45 -23.25 29.84 -1.42
N ALA A 46 -22.08 29.70 -0.81
CA ALA A 46 -21.78 30.36 0.48
C ALA A 46 -21.82 31.91 0.35
N VAL A 47 -21.21 32.44 -0.68
CA VAL A 47 -21.21 33.89 -0.94
C VAL A 47 -22.63 34.40 -1.21
N ALA A 48 -23.41 33.69 -2.00
CA ALA A 48 -24.79 34.06 -2.32
C ALA A 48 -25.74 33.96 -1.10
N SER A 49 -25.42 33.10 -0.12
CA SER A 49 -26.23 32.90 1.09
C SER A 49 -25.93 33.90 2.21
N ILE A 50 -24.98 34.82 2.02
CA ILE A 50 -24.69 35.86 3.01
C ILE A 50 -25.91 36.81 3.12
N GLY A 51 -26.55 36.83 4.30
CA GLY A 51 -27.72 37.65 4.55
C GLY A 51 -29.07 36.98 4.28
N THR A 52 -29.10 35.69 3.86
CA THR A 52 -30.33 34.91 3.74
C THR A 52 -30.53 34.01 4.94
N THR A 53 -31.78 33.86 5.41
CA THR A 53 -32.14 32.97 6.53
C THR A 53 -32.69 31.63 6.06
N ASP A 54 -32.91 31.45 4.75
CA ASP A 54 -33.52 30.26 4.16
C ASP A 54 -32.43 29.22 3.91
N GLY A 55 -32.47 28.08 4.50
CA GLY A 55 -31.69 26.82 4.29
C GLY A 55 -30.39 26.81 3.43
N ALA A 56 -30.14 27.87 2.66
CA ALA A 56 -28.95 28.04 1.80
C ALA A 56 -27.62 27.99 2.56
N PRO A 57 -27.50 28.54 3.78
CA PRO A 57 -26.24 28.44 4.53
C PRO A 57 -25.87 27.01 4.92
N GLN A 58 -26.86 26.15 5.16
CA GLN A 58 -26.63 24.74 5.50
C GLN A 58 -26.10 23.95 4.33
N LEU A 59 -26.65 24.16 3.11
CA LEU A 59 -26.17 23.53 1.89
C LEU A 59 -24.76 24.00 1.54
N ALA A 60 -24.48 25.29 1.70
CA ALA A 60 -23.16 25.87 1.50
C ALA A 60 -22.13 25.21 2.44
N GLY A 61 -22.46 25.09 3.73
CA GLY A 61 -21.62 24.47 4.73
C GLY A 61 -21.33 22.97 4.41
N LEU A 62 -22.33 22.24 3.96
CA LEU A 62 -22.19 20.85 3.55
C LEU A 62 -21.27 20.71 2.34
N LEU A 63 -21.48 21.50 1.30
CA LEU A 63 -20.65 21.48 0.09
C LEU A 63 -19.19 21.84 0.39
N LEU A 64 -18.98 22.90 1.17
CA LEU A 64 -17.64 23.31 1.61
C LEU A 64 -16.98 22.25 2.49
N GLY A 65 -17.73 21.64 3.41
CA GLY A 65 -17.24 20.57 4.28
C GLY A 65 -16.78 19.35 3.48
N VAL A 66 -17.59 18.89 2.54
CA VAL A 66 -17.25 17.79 1.62
C VAL A 66 -16.07 18.18 0.73
N GLY A 67 -16.05 19.41 0.21
CA GLY A 67 -14.97 19.94 -0.61
C GLY A 67 -13.63 19.93 0.13
N LEU A 68 -13.56 20.48 1.32
CA LEU A 68 -12.36 20.52 2.15
C LEU A 68 -11.91 19.13 2.59
N ALA A 69 -12.85 18.28 3.01
CA ALA A 69 -12.54 16.89 3.38
C ALA A 69 -11.98 16.10 2.19
N GLY A 70 -12.59 16.25 1.00
CA GLY A 70 -12.13 15.61 -0.23
C GLY A 70 -10.72 16.05 -0.63
N LEU A 71 -10.44 17.36 -0.56
CA LEU A 71 -9.10 17.88 -0.83
C LEU A 71 -8.08 17.40 0.18
N GLY A 72 -8.38 17.49 1.48
CA GLY A 72 -7.48 17.03 2.55
C GLY A 72 -7.13 15.55 2.43
N LEU A 73 -8.14 14.70 2.28
CA LEU A 73 -7.94 13.25 2.08
C LEU A 73 -7.24 12.94 0.76
N GLY A 74 -7.56 13.69 -0.31
CA GLY A 74 -6.92 13.53 -1.62
C GLY A 74 -5.43 13.84 -1.57
N ILE A 75 -5.05 14.97 -0.97
CA ILE A 75 -3.63 15.35 -0.78
C ILE A 75 -2.91 14.35 0.09
N TRP A 76 -3.51 13.95 1.22
CA TRP A 76 -2.95 12.92 2.10
C TRP A 76 -2.65 11.62 1.36
N ARG A 77 -3.63 11.12 0.58
CA ARG A 77 -3.49 9.90 -0.24
C ARG A 77 -2.45 10.06 -1.34
N LEU A 78 -2.37 11.24 -1.95
CA LEU A 78 -1.38 11.55 -2.97
C LEU A 78 0.04 11.44 -2.39
N VAL A 79 0.29 12.08 -1.24
CA VAL A 79 1.60 12.03 -0.56
C VAL A 79 1.97 10.60 -0.18
N GLN A 80 1.01 9.83 0.36
CA GLN A 80 1.24 8.41 0.65
C GLN A 80 1.53 7.62 -0.63
N GLY A 81 0.78 7.86 -1.71
CA GLY A 81 0.97 7.21 -3.00
C GLY A 81 2.37 7.43 -3.57
N PHE A 82 2.88 8.65 -3.50
CA PHE A 82 4.24 8.96 -3.96
C PHE A 82 5.31 8.27 -3.11
N ARG A 83 5.15 8.22 -1.79
CA ARG A 83 6.12 7.57 -0.89
C ARG A 83 6.22 6.06 -1.09
N THR A 84 5.14 5.41 -1.53
CA THR A 84 5.08 3.94 -1.70
C THR A 84 5.07 3.49 -3.16
N ARG A 85 5.20 4.41 -4.12
CA ARG A 85 5.05 4.14 -5.56
C ARG A 85 6.05 3.11 -6.11
N GLU A 86 7.21 2.98 -5.50
CA GLU A 86 8.30 2.11 -5.94
C GLU A 86 8.60 0.99 -4.94
N GLN A 87 7.59 0.57 -4.18
CA GLN A 87 7.78 -0.54 -3.26
C GLN A 87 7.63 -1.86 -4.01
N SER A 88 8.63 -2.74 -3.88
CA SER A 88 8.57 -4.12 -4.36
C SER A 88 9.22 -5.08 -3.38
N PHE A 89 8.74 -6.32 -3.42
CA PHE A 89 9.24 -7.42 -2.62
C PHE A 89 9.73 -8.53 -3.55
N ASP A 90 11.01 -8.83 -3.53
CA ASP A 90 11.57 -9.97 -4.23
C ASP A 90 11.75 -11.11 -3.22
N VAL A 91 11.02 -12.21 -3.39
CA VAL A 91 11.14 -13.41 -2.57
C VAL A 91 12.29 -14.25 -3.08
N HIS A 92 13.15 -14.69 -2.17
CA HIS A 92 14.29 -15.58 -2.41
C HIS A 92 14.19 -16.81 -1.51
N GLU A 93 14.97 -17.86 -1.80
CA GLU A 93 14.98 -19.09 -1.02
C GLU A 93 15.31 -18.87 0.46
N ARG A 94 16.23 -17.95 0.78
CA ARG A 94 16.73 -17.71 2.15
C ARG A 94 16.31 -16.37 2.73
N GLY A 95 15.45 -15.61 2.06
CA GLY A 95 15.04 -14.28 2.53
C GLY A 95 14.21 -13.51 1.56
N LEU A 96 14.00 -12.27 1.92
CA LEU A 96 13.20 -11.29 1.19
C LEU A 96 14.05 -10.07 0.85
N THR A 97 13.97 -9.55 -0.36
CA THR A 97 14.51 -8.23 -0.70
C THR A 97 13.36 -7.22 -0.73
N HIS A 98 13.40 -6.26 0.18
CA HIS A 98 12.46 -5.15 0.21
C HIS A 98 13.08 -3.94 -0.47
N ARG A 99 12.42 -3.43 -1.51
CA ARG A 99 12.85 -2.23 -2.26
C ARG A 99 11.86 -1.11 -2.02
N VAL A 100 12.38 0.05 -1.70
CA VAL A 100 11.62 1.30 -1.56
C VAL A 100 12.43 2.43 -2.17
N ALA A 101 11.84 3.18 -3.11
CA ALA A 101 12.47 4.36 -3.73
C ALA A 101 13.91 4.10 -4.22
N GLY A 102 14.14 2.97 -4.88
CA GLY A 102 15.46 2.59 -5.41
C GLY A 102 16.43 1.97 -4.40
N THR A 103 16.13 2.04 -3.08
CA THR A 103 16.95 1.39 -2.05
C THR A 103 16.47 -0.04 -1.83
N ALA A 104 17.39 -1.01 -1.91
CA ALA A 104 17.10 -2.41 -1.66
C ALA A 104 17.68 -2.83 -0.30
N THR A 105 16.84 -3.38 0.56
CA THR A 105 17.23 -3.96 1.85
C THR A 105 17.08 -5.47 1.77
N LEU A 106 18.14 -6.20 2.08
CA LEU A 106 18.13 -7.66 2.18
C LEU A 106 17.66 -8.06 3.58
N ILE A 107 16.75 -9.02 3.66
CA ILE A 107 16.14 -9.48 4.89
C ILE A 107 16.16 -11.01 4.87
N PRO A 108 17.18 -11.64 5.46
CA PRO A 108 17.19 -13.09 5.67
C PRO A 108 15.99 -13.52 6.51
N TRP A 109 15.46 -14.72 6.30
CA TRP A 109 14.31 -15.22 7.10
C TRP A 109 14.59 -15.23 8.60
N GLN A 110 15.82 -15.48 9.01
CA GLN A 110 16.28 -15.46 10.41
C GLN A 110 16.19 -14.09 11.08
N ASP A 111 16.20 -13.01 10.29
CA ASP A 111 16.12 -11.63 10.80
C ASP A 111 14.66 -11.17 10.96
N ILE A 112 13.69 -12.04 10.68
CA ILE A 112 12.27 -11.77 10.89
C ILE A 112 11.86 -12.37 12.24
N ALA A 113 11.46 -11.50 13.16
CA ALA A 113 11.03 -11.90 14.50
C ALA A 113 9.58 -12.41 14.50
N SER A 114 8.70 -11.77 13.73
CA SER A 114 7.31 -12.21 13.63
C SER A 114 6.62 -11.70 12.36
N VAL A 115 5.59 -12.44 11.95
CA VAL A 115 4.71 -12.12 10.83
C VAL A 115 3.28 -12.12 11.33
N GLY A 116 2.66 -10.95 11.36
CA GLY A 116 1.27 -10.78 11.78
C GLY A 116 0.41 -10.34 10.61
N ALA A 117 -0.48 -11.21 10.15
CA ALA A 117 -1.48 -10.87 9.14
C ALA A 117 -2.80 -10.52 9.80
N ARG A 118 -3.43 -9.41 9.38
CA ARG A 118 -4.78 -9.03 9.74
C ARG A 118 -5.57 -8.81 8.46
N GLY A 119 -6.60 -9.60 8.23
CA GLY A 119 -7.56 -9.44 7.15
C GLY A 119 -8.94 -9.11 7.73
N GLU A 120 -9.65 -8.17 7.13
CA GLU A 120 -11.09 -8.05 7.26
C GLU A 120 -11.69 -8.67 5.99
N ASP A 121 -11.91 -9.98 6.03
CA ASP A 121 -12.46 -10.71 4.89
C ASP A 121 -13.90 -10.23 4.60
N GLY A 122 -14.14 -9.89 3.34
CA GLY A 122 -15.49 -9.72 2.80
C GLY A 122 -16.10 -8.32 2.89
N ARG A 123 -15.36 -7.25 3.21
CA ARG A 123 -15.87 -5.88 3.15
C ARG A 123 -15.34 -5.13 1.92
N PRO A 124 -16.12 -5.00 0.82
CA PRO A 124 -15.65 -4.37 -0.42
C PRO A 124 -15.20 -2.92 -0.24
N LEU A 125 -15.78 -2.20 0.73
CA LEU A 125 -15.34 -0.84 1.08
C LEU A 125 -13.98 -0.81 1.79
N ALA A 126 -13.64 -1.84 2.57
CA ALA A 126 -12.34 -1.96 3.23
C ALA A 126 -11.25 -2.28 2.20
N GLU A 127 -11.53 -3.15 1.23
CA GLU A 127 -10.63 -3.44 0.10
C GLU A 127 -10.42 -2.20 -0.78
N ALA A 128 -11.48 -1.46 -1.10
CA ALA A 128 -11.39 -0.23 -1.88
C ALA A 128 -10.55 0.84 -1.16
N ARG A 129 -10.57 0.86 0.19
CA ARG A 129 -9.77 1.77 1.02
C ARG A 129 -8.35 1.27 1.27
N GLY A 130 -7.98 0.06 0.79
CA GLY A 130 -6.68 -0.56 1.07
C GLY A 130 -6.54 -1.07 2.50
N MET A 131 -7.66 -1.31 3.19
CA MET A 131 -7.70 -1.83 4.57
C MET A 131 -8.12 -3.30 4.64
N GLY A 132 -8.44 -3.92 3.49
CA GLY A 132 -8.93 -5.31 3.43
C GLY A 132 -7.90 -6.34 3.89
N PHE A 133 -6.62 -6.12 3.62
CA PHE A 133 -5.54 -6.98 4.06
C PHE A 133 -4.34 -6.15 4.51
N THR A 134 -3.79 -6.49 5.64
CA THR A 134 -2.54 -5.90 6.13
C THR A 134 -1.70 -6.98 6.80
N CYS A 135 -0.47 -7.14 6.37
CA CYS A 135 0.52 -7.97 7.03
C CYS A 135 1.68 -7.09 7.51
N ASN A 136 2.05 -7.25 8.78
CA ASN A 136 3.19 -6.58 9.36
C ASN A 136 4.29 -7.62 9.61
N ILE A 137 5.43 -7.42 8.97
CA ILE A 137 6.65 -8.17 9.22
C ILE A 137 7.45 -7.35 10.23
N VAL A 138 7.73 -7.92 11.38
CA VAL A 138 8.57 -7.32 12.42
C VAL A 138 9.95 -7.96 12.35
N LEU A 139 10.98 -7.15 12.17
CA LEU A 139 12.36 -7.60 12.13
C LEU A 139 12.93 -7.70 13.56
N THR A 140 13.99 -8.47 13.72
CA THR A 140 14.70 -8.63 15.01
C THR A 140 15.28 -7.32 15.56
N ASP A 141 15.56 -6.35 14.68
CA ASP A 141 15.99 -5.00 15.04
C ASP A 141 14.85 -4.05 15.43
N GLY A 142 13.60 -4.56 15.45
CA GLY A 142 12.40 -3.79 15.79
C GLY A 142 11.77 -3.01 14.63
N ARG A 143 12.41 -2.96 13.46
CA ARG A 143 11.81 -2.34 12.27
C ARG A 143 10.58 -3.12 11.82
N ARG A 144 9.60 -2.40 11.30
CA ARG A 144 8.34 -2.98 10.80
C ARG A 144 8.18 -2.71 9.31
N ILE A 145 7.89 -3.74 8.57
CA ILE A 145 7.59 -3.68 7.14
C ILE A 145 6.13 -4.03 6.97
N ARG A 146 5.38 -3.15 6.32
CA ARG A 146 3.96 -3.33 6.09
C ARG A 146 3.73 -3.77 4.64
N ILE A 147 3.01 -4.87 4.50
CA ILE A 147 2.43 -5.36 3.24
C ILE A 147 0.94 -5.05 3.31
N ASP A 148 0.38 -4.47 2.27
CA ASP A 148 -1.04 -4.13 2.20
C ASP A 148 -1.69 -4.66 0.91
N THR A 149 -3.00 -4.47 0.80
CA THR A 149 -3.84 -4.89 -0.35
C THR A 149 -3.39 -4.35 -1.70
N PHE A 150 -2.54 -3.32 -1.74
CA PHE A 150 -2.01 -2.78 -2.99
C PHE A 150 -0.77 -3.55 -3.48
N THR A 151 -0.23 -4.45 -2.65
CA THR A 151 0.84 -5.36 -3.07
C THR A 151 0.22 -6.50 -3.86
N GLU A 152 0.78 -6.79 -5.03
CA GLU A 152 0.37 -7.91 -5.86
C GLU A 152 0.50 -9.22 -5.08
N ASP A 153 -0.58 -10.01 -5.06
CA ASP A 153 -0.66 -11.27 -4.32
C ASP A 153 -0.21 -11.14 -2.85
N ALA A 154 -0.60 -10.05 -2.16
CA ALA A 154 -0.21 -9.75 -0.79
C ALA A 154 -0.46 -10.90 0.19
N GLN A 155 -1.56 -11.63 0.03
CA GLN A 155 -1.89 -12.80 0.85
C GLN A 155 -0.88 -13.93 0.63
N GLN A 156 -0.53 -14.21 -0.62
CA GLN A 156 0.46 -15.24 -0.95
C GLN A 156 1.83 -14.89 -0.40
N LEU A 157 2.24 -13.62 -0.53
CA LEU A 157 3.49 -13.13 0.05
C LEU A 157 3.50 -13.30 1.58
N ALA A 158 2.40 -12.96 2.27
CA ALA A 158 2.28 -13.12 3.71
C ALA A 158 2.31 -14.60 4.14
N VAL A 159 1.60 -15.48 3.43
CA VAL A 159 1.61 -16.93 3.71
C VAL A 159 3.01 -17.49 3.49
N THR A 160 3.67 -17.18 2.36
CA THR A 160 5.03 -17.63 2.08
C THR A 160 6.00 -17.18 3.17
N THR A 161 5.92 -15.90 3.58
CA THR A 161 6.78 -15.37 4.65
C THR A 161 6.48 -16.04 5.98
N HIS A 162 5.21 -16.27 6.32
CA HIS A 162 4.80 -16.96 7.53
C HIS A 162 5.32 -18.41 7.57
N CYS A 163 5.15 -19.16 6.47
CA CYS A 163 5.64 -20.54 6.35
C CYS A 163 7.16 -20.60 6.47
N ALA A 164 7.88 -19.67 5.85
CA ALA A 164 9.34 -19.63 5.93
C ALA A 164 9.83 -19.36 7.36
N VAL A 165 9.19 -18.40 8.06
CA VAL A 165 9.63 -17.97 9.40
C VAL A 165 9.20 -18.93 10.51
N HIS A 166 7.95 -19.41 10.48
CA HIS A 166 7.38 -20.17 11.60
C HIS A 166 7.40 -21.69 11.38
N LEU A 167 7.38 -22.14 10.12
CA LEU A 167 7.34 -23.57 9.80
C LEU A 167 8.65 -24.09 9.21
N GLY A 168 9.61 -23.21 8.94
CA GLY A 168 10.86 -23.59 8.29
C GLY A 168 10.68 -24.10 6.85
N GLN A 169 9.54 -23.82 6.23
CA GLN A 169 9.22 -24.21 4.86
C GLN A 169 9.67 -23.11 3.91
N PHE A 170 10.86 -23.26 3.37
CA PHE A 170 11.43 -22.27 2.47
C PHE A 170 10.86 -22.43 1.05
N PRO A 171 10.54 -21.32 0.37
CA PRO A 171 10.08 -21.38 -1.00
C PRO A 171 11.22 -21.85 -1.91
N GLU A 172 10.93 -22.84 -2.76
CA GLU A 172 11.89 -23.33 -3.74
C GLU A 172 12.00 -22.31 -4.89
N GLY A 173 13.23 -21.91 -5.19
CA GLY A 173 13.52 -21.13 -6.38
C GLY A 173 13.14 -21.94 -7.62
N ARG A 174 12.48 -21.31 -8.59
CA ARG A 174 12.35 -21.91 -9.92
C ARG A 174 13.76 -22.01 -10.51
N GLY A 175 14.45 -23.10 -10.18
CA GLY A 175 15.69 -23.44 -10.81
C GLY A 175 15.46 -23.39 -12.31
N HIS A 176 16.32 -22.68 -13.01
CA HIS A 176 16.43 -22.79 -14.45
C HIS A 176 16.56 -24.29 -14.75
N ARG A 177 15.44 -24.93 -15.09
CA ARG A 177 15.48 -26.25 -15.69
C ARG A 177 16.23 -26.02 -17.01
N ARG A 178 17.57 -26.20 -16.98
CA ARG A 178 18.34 -26.38 -18.20
C ARG A 178 17.68 -27.58 -18.89
N THR A 179 16.92 -27.30 -19.93
CA THR A 179 16.61 -28.28 -20.96
C THR A 179 17.94 -28.44 -21.74
N ASP A 180 18.70 -29.48 -21.37
CA ASP A 180 19.72 -30.03 -22.20
C ASP A 180 19.06 -30.73 -23.39
#